data_6053c66e6de536c9827cf754ddf117d3
#
_entry.id   6053c66e6de536c9827cf754ddf117d3
#
_cell.length_a   1.000
_cell.length_b   1.000
_cell.length_c   1.000
_cell.angle_alpha   90.00
_cell.angle_beta   90.00
_cell.angle_gamma   90.00
#
_symmetry.space_group_name_H-M   'P 1'
#
loop_
_entity.id
_entity.type
_entity.pdbx_description
1 polymer ?
#
loop_
_entity_poly.entity_id
_entity_poly.type
_entity_poly.pdbx_seq_one_letter_code
_entity_poly.pdbx_strand_id
1 'polypeptide(L)'
;MFTQAQEVIDFIEKEEIAYIDVRFCDLPGVQQHFTIPASELQASVLKDGLMFDGSSVRGFTQIHESDMKLIPDITSAFVDPFRANKTLVIIFSIVDPFTDEPFSRDPRQVAAKAEAYLRSTGIADTCYIGAEAEFFVFNDVRYQVSPQSTFYALDSDEAYWNTGRTEEGGNLGYKVALKGGYFPVSPSDDFTDLRDEMSSLLTEVGLKLERAHHEVGSGGQQEINYRFDTLTTAADDMMKFKYVIKNAARAAGLSATFMPKPLFGDNGSGMHPPLSLWKDGEPLFYDERGYGSLSDTARWFIGGLLEHAPALLAFTNPSVNSFRRLVPGFEAPINLVYSARNRSACIRIPVTGTSPAAKRVEYRVPDPSANPYLSFSACLMAGIDGIKRRIEPAAPIDKDLYELPSADYDSIAKLPSSLEAALEALRNDYEFLTEGDVFTEDLIETWINYKETVEIAPMRAYPHPYEFQLYYDL
;
A
#
# COMPACT_ATOMS: atom_id res chain seq x y z
N MET A 1 19.42 -6.69 12.29
CA MET A 1 19.01 -5.27 12.41
C MET A 1 20.11 -4.58 13.20
N PHE A 2 20.70 -3.52 12.64
CA PHE A 2 21.81 -2.79 13.27
C PHE A 2 21.27 -1.71 14.20
N THR A 3 21.97 -1.46 15.31
CA THR A 3 21.63 -0.42 16.28
C THR A 3 22.73 0.64 16.43
N GLN A 4 23.94 0.30 15.96
CA GLN A 4 25.11 1.17 16.03
C GLN A 4 25.83 1.23 14.67
N ALA A 5 26.39 2.39 14.35
CA ALA A 5 27.13 2.60 13.09
C ALA A 5 28.30 1.60 12.92
N GLN A 6 29.01 1.26 14.00
CA GLN A 6 30.12 0.33 13.95
C GLN A 6 29.68 -1.09 13.55
N GLU A 7 28.48 -1.52 13.95
CA GLU A 7 27.94 -2.83 13.56
C GLU A 7 27.75 -2.94 12.05
N VAL A 8 27.36 -1.85 11.39
CA VAL A 8 27.21 -1.79 9.92
C VAL A 8 28.57 -1.92 9.25
N ILE A 9 29.58 -1.18 9.73
CA ILE A 9 30.94 -1.21 9.17
C ILE A 9 31.54 -2.60 9.34
N ASP A 10 31.46 -3.20 10.53
CA ASP A 10 31.94 -4.54 10.80
C ASP A 10 31.23 -5.59 9.93
N PHE A 11 29.94 -5.43 9.69
CA PHE A 11 29.16 -6.30 8.81
C PHE A 11 29.60 -6.19 7.36
N ILE A 12 29.84 -4.97 6.86
CA ILE A 12 30.33 -4.73 5.50
C ILE A 12 31.65 -5.47 5.26
N GLU A 13 32.60 -5.36 6.19
CA GLU A 13 33.90 -6.02 6.12
C GLU A 13 33.76 -7.55 6.20
N LYS A 14 33.03 -8.04 7.22
CA LYS A 14 32.83 -9.47 7.47
C LYS A 14 32.17 -10.20 6.31
N GLU A 15 31.13 -9.57 5.76
CA GLU A 15 30.29 -10.16 4.71
C GLU A 15 30.79 -9.82 3.29
N GLU A 16 31.89 -9.10 3.16
CA GLU A 16 32.48 -8.68 1.87
C GLU A 16 31.46 -7.93 0.99
N ILE A 17 30.69 -7.01 1.59
CA ILE A 17 29.72 -6.19 0.87
C ILE A 17 30.49 -5.29 -0.13
N ALA A 18 30.11 -5.35 -1.41
CA ALA A 18 30.74 -4.58 -2.47
C ALA A 18 30.14 -3.17 -2.64
N TYR A 19 28.82 -3.07 -2.45
CA TYR A 19 28.08 -1.84 -2.69
C TYR A 19 27.06 -1.57 -1.59
N ILE A 20 26.75 -0.28 -1.41
CA ILE A 20 25.60 0.18 -0.63
C ILE A 20 24.57 0.73 -1.61
N ASP A 21 23.35 0.24 -1.52
CA ASP A 21 22.20 0.75 -2.28
C ASP A 21 21.43 1.74 -1.40
N VAL A 22 21.57 3.02 -1.71
CA VAL A 22 20.92 4.13 -1.01
C VAL A 22 19.51 4.24 -1.54
N ARG A 23 18.50 3.92 -0.72
CA ARG A 23 17.09 3.94 -1.13
C ARG A 23 16.29 5.00 -0.38
N PHE A 24 15.38 5.63 -1.09
CA PHE A 24 14.39 6.56 -0.54
C PHE A 24 13.11 6.50 -1.38
N CYS A 25 12.03 7.12 -0.93
CA CYS A 25 10.73 7.06 -1.59
C CYS A 25 10.36 8.42 -2.17
N ASP A 26 9.89 8.46 -3.42
CA ASP A 26 9.31 9.67 -3.99
C ASP A 26 7.86 9.89 -3.50
N LEU A 27 7.30 11.07 -3.77
CA LEU A 27 5.95 11.41 -3.32
C LEU A 27 4.88 10.45 -3.83
N PRO A 28 4.88 10.00 -5.10
CA PRO A 28 3.94 8.98 -5.58
C PRO A 28 4.08 7.58 -4.97
N GLY A 29 5.17 7.28 -4.27
CA GLY A 29 5.35 5.98 -3.62
C GLY A 29 6.23 5.01 -4.40
N VAL A 30 7.11 5.49 -5.26
CA VAL A 30 8.10 4.66 -5.95
C VAL A 30 9.45 4.79 -5.27
N GLN A 31 10.13 3.67 -5.02
CA GLN A 31 11.49 3.70 -4.53
C GLN A 31 12.44 4.28 -5.58
N GLN A 32 13.25 5.24 -5.15
CA GLN A 32 14.37 5.80 -5.88
C GLN A 32 15.67 5.30 -5.25
N HIS A 33 16.73 5.23 -6.04
CA HIS A 33 18.01 4.79 -5.50
C HIS A 33 19.21 5.30 -6.31
N PHE A 34 20.36 5.27 -5.64
CA PHE A 34 21.67 5.25 -6.27
C PHE A 34 22.60 4.35 -5.46
N THR A 35 23.70 3.95 -6.05
CA THR A 35 24.64 3.00 -5.45
C THR A 35 25.98 3.68 -5.21
N ILE A 36 26.57 3.45 -4.04
CA ILE A 36 27.95 3.85 -3.73
C ILE A 36 28.81 2.61 -3.46
N PRO A 37 30.11 2.64 -3.71
CA PRO A 37 31.02 1.59 -3.23
C PRO A 37 30.92 1.46 -1.71
N ALA A 38 31.01 0.26 -1.17
CA ALA A 38 30.91 0.03 0.27
C ALA A 38 31.98 0.79 1.08
N SER A 39 33.17 1.02 0.47
CA SER A 39 34.25 1.83 1.05
C SER A 39 33.88 3.30 1.32
N GLU A 40 32.86 3.82 0.62
CA GLU A 40 32.37 5.18 0.82
C GLU A 40 31.42 5.32 2.00
N LEU A 41 30.86 4.22 2.53
CA LEU A 41 30.00 4.25 3.72
C LEU A 41 30.85 4.29 4.99
N GLN A 42 31.42 5.44 5.26
CA GLN A 42 32.22 5.69 6.48
C GLN A 42 31.34 6.17 7.64
N ALA A 43 31.91 6.19 8.85
CA ALA A 43 31.20 6.68 10.04
C ALA A 43 30.68 8.12 9.90
N SER A 44 31.36 8.96 9.13
CA SER A 44 30.91 10.31 8.77
C SER A 44 29.61 10.28 7.96
N VAL A 45 29.51 9.41 6.93
CA VAL A 45 28.31 9.26 6.11
C VAL A 45 27.13 8.75 6.92
N LEU A 46 27.39 7.81 7.83
CA LEU A 46 26.34 7.28 8.74
C LEU A 46 25.83 8.35 9.71
N LYS A 47 26.65 9.36 10.04
CA LYS A 47 26.29 10.46 10.93
C LYS A 47 25.75 11.68 10.19
N ASP A 48 26.47 12.10 9.13
CA ASP A 48 26.26 13.39 8.49
C ASP A 48 25.40 13.27 7.21
N GLY A 49 25.18 12.04 6.71
CA GLY A 49 24.36 11.76 5.52
C GLY A 49 25.08 11.97 4.20
N LEU A 50 24.29 11.95 3.13
CA LEU A 50 24.73 12.13 1.72
C LEU A 50 23.92 13.23 1.06
N MET A 51 24.60 14.04 0.25
CA MET A 51 23.94 15.06 -0.59
C MET A 51 23.46 14.45 -1.91
N PHE A 52 22.31 14.92 -2.41
CA PHE A 52 21.79 14.54 -3.71
C PHE A 52 20.93 15.65 -4.33
N ASP A 53 20.66 15.55 -5.64
CA ASP A 53 19.76 16.45 -6.36
C ASP A 53 18.32 15.97 -6.26
N GLY A 54 17.51 16.67 -5.46
CA GLY A 54 16.08 16.39 -5.28
C GLY A 54 15.19 16.91 -6.40
N SER A 55 15.68 17.79 -7.28
CA SER A 55 14.85 18.41 -8.33
C SER A 55 14.39 17.42 -9.41
N SER A 56 15.11 16.31 -9.56
CA SER A 56 14.77 15.22 -10.48
C SER A 56 13.83 14.19 -9.88
N VAL A 57 13.45 14.34 -8.60
CA VAL A 57 12.58 13.42 -7.90
C VAL A 57 11.13 13.93 -7.91
N ARG A 58 10.20 13.05 -8.30
CA ARG A 58 8.80 13.42 -8.48
C ARG A 58 8.17 13.94 -7.19
N GLY A 59 7.61 15.15 -7.28
CA GLY A 59 6.90 15.77 -6.17
C GLY A 59 7.79 16.44 -5.11
N PHE A 60 9.12 16.51 -5.32
CA PHE A 60 10.02 17.11 -4.34
C PHE A 60 10.20 18.61 -4.54
N THR A 61 11.25 19.03 -5.23
CA THR A 61 11.65 20.45 -5.31
C THR A 61 11.77 20.95 -6.74
N GLN A 62 12.01 22.24 -6.89
CA GLN A 62 12.35 22.86 -8.17
C GLN A 62 13.88 23.00 -8.31
N ILE A 63 14.37 23.23 -9.53
CA ILE A 63 15.80 23.29 -9.86
C ILE A 63 16.58 24.29 -8.98
N HIS A 64 15.95 25.36 -8.52
CA HIS A 64 16.62 26.38 -7.71
C HIS A 64 16.76 26.01 -6.22
N GLU A 65 16.14 24.91 -5.79
CA GLU A 65 16.22 24.35 -4.42
C GLU A 65 16.58 22.85 -4.48
N SER A 66 17.51 22.49 -5.39
CA SER A 66 17.77 21.10 -5.75
C SER A 66 18.53 20.30 -4.69
N ASP A 67 19.43 20.97 -3.94
CA ASP A 67 20.31 20.28 -2.99
C ASP A 67 19.53 19.81 -1.77
N MET A 68 19.57 18.51 -1.54
CA MET A 68 18.92 17.84 -0.40
C MET A 68 19.87 16.86 0.28
N LYS A 69 19.56 16.47 1.51
CA LYS A 69 20.40 15.59 2.30
C LYS A 69 19.66 14.33 2.71
N LEU A 70 20.31 13.18 2.52
CA LEU A 70 19.83 11.85 2.86
C LEU A 70 20.49 11.38 4.16
N ILE A 71 19.68 11.01 5.16
CA ILE A 71 20.14 10.46 6.44
C ILE A 71 19.81 8.98 6.50
N PRO A 72 20.79 8.07 6.70
CA PRO A 72 20.56 6.64 6.71
C PRO A 72 19.82 6.18 7.96
N ASP A 73 18.87 5.26 7.77
CA ASP A 73 18.30 4.48 8.86
C ASP A 73 18.87 3.06 8.82
N ILE A 74 19.90 2.83 9.63
CA ILE A 74 20.61 1.54 9.66
C ILE A 74 19.74 0.38 10.16
N THR A 75 18.63 0.67 10.84
CA THR A 75 17.69 -0.37 11.30
C THR A 75 16.91 -1.01 10.14
N SER A 76 16.81 -0.31 9.00
CA SER A 76 16.14 -0.76 7.78
C SER A 76 16.98 -1.67 6.89
N ALA A 77 18.27 -1.85 7.22
CA ALA A 77 19.25 -2.49 6.35
C ALA A 77 18.96 -3.97 6.08
N PHE A 78 19.16 -4.39 4.83
CA PHE A 78 19.10 -5.80 4.41
C PHE A 78 20.05 -6.05 3.23
N VAL A 79 20.46 -7.30 3.03
CA VAL A 79 21.25 -7.70 1.85
C VAL A 79 20.27 -7.94 0.69
N ASP A 80 20.57 -7.37 -0.47
CA ASP A 80 19.75 -7.52 -1.68
C ASP A 80 19.94 -8.90 -2.31
N PRO A 81 18.89 -9.76 -2.36
CA PRO A 81 19.03 -11.12 -2.89
C PRO A 81 19.11 -11.18 -4.42
N PHE A 82 18.90 -10.07 -5.14
CA PHE A 82 18.83 -10.05 -6.60
C PHE A 82 20.08 -9.46 -7.27
N ARG A 83 20.98 -8.86 -6.50
CA ARG A 83 22.17 -8.21 -7.06
C ARG A 83 23.31 -9.21 -7.28
N ALA A 84 23.94 -9.16 -8.47
CA ALA A 84 25.08 -10.02 -8.79
C ALA A 84 26.30 -9.77 -7.85
N ASN A 85 26.51 -8.53 -7.46
CA ASN A 85 27.47 -8.16 -6.42
C ASN A 85 26.75 -7.99 -5.09
N LYS A 86 27.32 -8.53 -4.03
CA LYS A 86 26.74 -8.46 -2.69
C LYS A 86 26.53 -7.00 -2.27
N THR A 87 25.30 -6.61 -2.08
CA THR A 87 24.88 -5.22 -1.90
C THR A 87 24.05 -5.11 -0.61
N LEU A 88 24.40 -4.18 0.26
CA LEU A 88 23.62 -3.81 1.43
C LEU A 88 22.68 -2.66 1.06
N VAL A 89 21.40 -2.88 1.18
CA VAL A 89 20.37 -1.84 1.03
C VAL A 89 20.18 -1.15 2.35
N ILE A 90 20.09 0.18 2.34
CA ILE A 90 19.72 1.00 3.49
C ILE A 90 18.67 2.01 3.01
N ILE A 91 17.59 2.18 3.78
CA ILE A 91 16.57 3.21 3.52
C ILE A 91 17.01 4.51 4.20
N PHE A 92 16.89 5.61 3.47
CA PHE A 92 17.26 6.93 3.93
C PHE A 92 16.02 7.81 4.06
N SER A 93 16.05 8.71 5.01
CA SER A 93 15.11 9.81 5.15
C SER A 93 15.72 11.10 4.63
N ILE A 94 14.89 12.03 4.18
CA ILE A 94 15.34 13.27 3.55
C ILE A 94 15.17 14.42 4.54
N VAL A 95 16.19 15.26 4.61
CA VAL A 95 16.23 16.47 5.45
C VAL A 95 16.71 17.67 4.62
N ASP A 96 16.35 18.85 5.09
CA ASP A 96 16.90 20.11 4.57
C ASP A 96 18.41 20.16 4.85
N PRO A 97 19.27 20.48 3.85
CA PRO A 97 20.70 20.43 4.02
C PRO A 97 21.30 21.53 4.90
N PHE A 98 20.54 22.59 5.18
CA PHE A 98 21.00 23.74 5.97
C PHE A 98 20.52 23.68 7.42
N THR A 99 19.32 23.15 7.65
CA THR A 99 18.67 23.12 8.98
C THR A 99 18.66 21.75 9.64
N ASP A 100 18.87 20.68 8.86
CA ASP A 100 18.69 19.27 9.26
C ASP A 100 17.24 18.94 9.66
N GLU A 101 16.28 19.81 9.35
CA GLU A 101 14.88 19.53 9.62
C GLU A 101 14.30 18.54 8.61
N PRO A 102 13.34 17.71 9.02
CA PRO A 102 12.65 16.77 8.12
C PRO A 102 12.06 17.47 6.90
N PHE A 103 12.36 16.96 5.71
CA PHE A 103 11.75 17.47 4.48
C PHE A 103 10.25 17.16 4.45
N SER A 104 9.42 18.18 4.26
CA SER A 104 7.96 18.10 4.40
C SER A 104 7.30 17.12 3.41
N ARG A 105 7.91 16.92 2.24
CA ARG A 105 7.40 16.06 1.16
C ARG A 105 8.07 14.68 1.11
N ASP A 106 8.94 14.36 2.08
CA ASP A 106 9.43 12.99 2.24
C ASP A 106 8.34 12.12 2.89
N PRO A 107 7.79 11.13 2.17
CA PRO A 107 6.74 10.28 2.72
C PRO A 107 7.15 9.52 4.00
N ARG A 108 8.43 9.11 4.08
CA ARG A 108 8.95 8.39 5.26
C ARG A 108 9.02 9.30 6.49
N GLN A 109 9.35 10.58 6.30
CA GLN A 109 9.30 11.58 7.38
C GLN A 109 7.86 11.85 7.84
N VAL A 110 6.88 11.81 6.93
CA VAL A 110 5.45 11.91 7.32
C VAL A 110 5.08 10.75 8.25
N ALA A 111 5.52 9.53 7.96
CA ALA A 111 5.26 8.37 8.81
C ALA A 111 5.90 8.52 10.20
N ALA A 112 7.16 8.95 10.26
CA ALA A 112 7.85 9.20 11.54
C ALA A 112 7.16 10.30 12.35
N LYS A 113 6.70 11.37 11.71
CA LYS A 113 5.93 12.45 12.35
C LYS A 113 4.57 11.97 12.86
N ALA A 114 3.87 11.10 12.13
CA ALA A 114 2.60 10.53 12.57
C ALA A 114 2.76 9.71 13.86
N GLU A 115 3.81 8.89 13.96
CA GLU A 115 4.12 8.15 15.18
C GLU A 115 4.52 9.10 16.34
N ALA A 116 5.30 10.14 16.07
CA ALA A 116 5.66 11.15 17.06
C ALA A 116 4.43 11.91 17.57
N TYR A 117 3.52 12.28 16.65
CA TYR A 117 2.27 12.94 17.00
C TYR A 117 1.38 12.03 17.86
N LEU A 118 1.21 10.75 17.50
CA LEU A 118 0.47 9.79 18.32
C LEU A 118 0.97 9.79 19.76
N ARG A 119 2.29 9.69 19.96
CA ARG A 119 2.91 9.74 21.30
C ARG A 119 2.63 11.06 22.03
N SER A 120 2.70 12.19 21.33
CA SER A 120 2.45 13.51 21.90
C SER A 120 1.03 13.73 22.37
N THR A 121 0.05 13.05 21.78
CA THR A 121 -1.37 13.13 22.19
C THR A 121 -1.62 12.46 23.54
N GLY A 122 -0.74 11.57 23.96
CA GLY A 122 -0.94 10.74 25.16
C GLY A 122 -2.04 9.67 25.03
N ILE A 123 -2.66 9.53 23.86
CA ILE A 123 -3.67 8.48 23.58
C ILE A 123 -3.01 7.11 23.59
N ALA A 124 -1.95 6.98 22.77
CA ALA A 124 -1.17 5.75 22.62
C ALA A 124 0.30 6.10 22.36
N ASP A 125 1.19 5.12 22.49
CA ASP A 125 2.61 5.27 22.12
C ASP A 125 2.99 4.51 20.85
N THR A 126 2.18 3.53 20.46
CA THR A 126 2.46 2.64 19.33
C THR A 126 1.21 2.39 18.52
N CYS A 127 1.35 2.49 17.19
CA CYS A 127 0.39 2.00 16.21
C CYS A 127 1.01 0.82 15.46
N TYR A 128 0.39 -0.35 15.54
CA TYR A 128 0.77 -1.51 14.73
C TYR A 128 -0.10 -1.58 13.49
N ILE A 129 0.55 -1.90 12.35
CA ILE A 129 -0.10 -2.06 11.05
C ILE A 129 0.43 -3.33 10.39
N GLY A 130 -0.49 -4.19 9.92
CA GLY A 130 -0.16 -5.39 9.16
C GLY A 130 -0.84 -5.35 7.80
N ALA A 131 -0.19 -4.81 6.79
CA ALA A 131 -0.80 -4.65 5.48
C ALA A 131 -0.84 -5.96 4.70
N GLU A 132 -2.02 -6.30 4.16
CA GLU A 132 -2.28 -7.46 3.32
C GLU A 132 -2.44 -6.96 1.87
N ALA A 133 -1.36 -7.03 1.06
CA ALA A 133 -1.36 -6.53 -0.31
C ALA A 133 -1.50 -7.67 -1.31
N GLU A 134 -2.56 -7.60 -2.11
CA GLU A 134 -2.82 -8.48 -3.25
C GLU A 134 -2.08 -7.98 -4.49
N PHE A 135 -1.72 -8.89 -5.39
CA PHE A 135 -1.04 -8.57 -6.64
C PHE A 135 -1.37 -9.59 -7.73
N PHE A 136 -1.18 -9.21 -8.99
CA PHE A 136 -1.31 -10.11 -10.13
C PHE A 136 0.05 -10.48 -10.70
N VAL A 137 0.15 -11.73 -11.21
CA VAL A 137 1.30 -12.23 -11.95
C VAL A 137 0.86 -12.62 -13.36
N PHE A 138 1.54 -12.08 -14.38
CA PHE A 138 1.24 -12.30 -15.79
C PHE A 138 2.42 -12.93 -16.53
N ASN A 139 2.11 -13.78 -17.52
CA ASN A 139 3.07 -14.37 -18.44
C ASN A 139 3.44 -13.39 -19.57
N ASP A 140 2.50 -12.52 -19.99
CA ASP A 140 2.72 -11.52 -21.04
C ASP A 140 2.00 -10.22 -20.70
N VAL A 141 2.72 -9.10 -20.86
CA VAL A 141 2.18 -7.76 -20.63
C VAL A 141 2.64 -6.84 -21.75
N ARG A 142 1.69 -6.43 -22.59
CA ARG A 142 1.93 -5.49 -23.68
C ARG A 142 0.97 -4.32 -23.59
N TYR A 143 1.49 -3.12 -23.78
CA TYR A 143 0.66 -1.92 -23.90
C TYR A 143 1.33 -0.90 -24.81
N GLN A 144 0.50 -0.11 -25.45
CA GLN A 144 0.93 1.01 -26.29
C GLN A 144 0.05 2.21 -26.03
N VAL A 145 0.69 3.38 -25.96
CA VAL A 145 0.01 4.67 -25.85
C VAL A 145 0.62 5.61 -26.89
N SER A 146 -0.13 5.89 -27.93
CA SER A 146 0.25 6.82 -28.97
C SER A 146 -1.01 7.52 -29.53
N PRO A 147 -0.88 8.64 -30.26
CA PRO A 147 -2.06 9.37 -30.76
C PRO A 147 -3.02 8.54 -31.62
N GLN A 148 -2.49 7.55 -32.36
CA GLN A 148 -3.27 6.74 -33.30
C GLN A 148 -3.51 5.30 -32.84
N SER A 149 -2.90 4.88 -31.70
CA SER A 149 -3.02 3.49 -31.24
C SER A 149 -2.86 3.43 -29.73
N THR A 150 -3.90 2.95 -29.06
CA THR A 150 -3.90 2.71 -27.61
C THR A 150 -4.47 1.33 -27.37
N PHE A 151 -3.70 0.46 -26.72
CA PHE A 151 -4.16 -0.85 -26.30
C PHE A 151 -3.37 -1.34 -25.09
N TYR A 152 -3.91 -2.31 -24.40
CA TYR A 152 -3.18 -3.22 -23.54
C TYR A 152 -3.58 -4.65 -23.83
N ALA A 153 -2.66 -5.58 -23.63
CA ALA A 153 -2.89 -7.01 -23.71
C ALA A 153 -2.14 -7.69 -22.56
N LEU A 154 -2.86 -8.48 -21.79
CA LEU A 154 -2.35 -9.25 -20.67
C LEU A 154 -2.63 -10.72 -20.91
N ASP A 155 -1.71 -11.60 -20.52
CA ASP A 155 -1.96 -13.04 -20.51
C ASP A 155 -1.44 -13.67 -19.21
N SER A 156 -2.19 -14.68 -18.76
CA SER A 156 -1.82 -15.56 -17.65
C SER A 156 -2.17 -16.99 -18.07
N ASP A 157 -1.22 -17.90 -18.01
CA ASP A 157 -1.36 -19.26 -18.50
C ASP A 157 -2.48 -20.03 -17.80
N GLU A 158 -2.73 -19.76 -16.53
CA GLU A 158 -3.80 -20.38 -15.74
C GLU A 158 -5.20 -19.76 -15.98
N ALA A 159 -5.29 -18.63 -16.68
CA ALA A 159 -6.54 -17.89 -16.80
C ALA A 159 -7.61 -18.61 -17.63
N TYR A 160 -8.88 -18.43 -17.25
CA TYR A 160 -10.04 -19.06 -17.87
C TYR A 160 -10.17 -18.80 -19.38
N TRP A 161 -9.66 -17.67 -19.88
CA TRP A 161 -9.72 -17.36 -21.33
C TRP A 161 -8.77 -18.22 -22.16
N ASN A 162 -7.87 -18.99 -21.51
CA ASN A 162 -6.92 -19.89 -22.15
C ASN A 162 -7.40 -21.36 -22.23
N THR A 163 -8.66 -21.64 -21.86
CA THR A 163 -9.21 -23.01 -21.92
C THR A 163 -9.19 -23.62 -23.33
N GLY A 164 -9.28 -22.80 -24.38
CA GLY A 164 -9.25 -23.21 -25.80
C GLY A 164 -7.93 -22.92 -26.52
N ARG A 165 -6.89 -22.43 -25.80
CA ARG A 165 -5.60 -22.05 -26.41
C ARG A 165 -4.82 -23.29 -26.83
N THR A 166 -4.18 -23.21 -28.01
CA THR A 166 -3.18 -24.23 -28.42
C THR A 166 -1.86 -23.94 -27.70
N GLU A 167 -1.35 -24.91 -26.97
CA GLU A 167 -0.11 -24.81 -26.18
C GLU A 167 0.91 -25.84 -26.65
N GLU A 168 2.21 -25.53 -26.51
CA GLU A 168 3.28 -26.50 -26.73
C GLU A 168 3.16 -27.64 -25.72
N GLY A 169 3.19 -28.88 -26.18
CA GLY A 169 2.95 -30.06 -25.36
C GLY A 169 1.45 -30.38 -25.14
N GLY A 170 0.54 -29.54 -25.63
CA GLY A 170 -0.91 -29.69 -25.49
C GLY A 170 -1.47 -28.94 -24.27
N ASN A 171 -2.68 -28.41 -24.41
CA ASN A 171 -3.41 -27.76 -23.32
C ASN A 171 -3.94 -28.81 -22.33
N LEU A 172 -3.50 -28.78 -21.10
CA LEU A 172 -3.89 -29.76 -20.07
C LEU A 172 -5.21 -29.43 -19.38
N GLY A 173 -5.80 -28.24 -19.65
CA GLY A 173 -7.13 -27.86 -19.17
C GLY A 173 -7.20 -27.37 -17.71
N TYR A 174 -6.10 -27.30 -16.99
CA TYR A 174 -6.04 -26.75 -15.63
C TYR A 174 -6.03 -25.23 -15.69
N LYS A 175 -7.21 -24.64 -15.84
CA LYS A 175 -7.42 -23.19 -15.91
C LYS A 175 -8.36 -22.77 -14.78
N VAL A 176 -8.05 -21.65 -14.15
CA VAL A 176 -8.85 -21.08 -13.05
C VAL A 176 -10.12 -20.46 -13.63
N ALA A 177 -11.29 -20.89 -13.16
CA ALA A 177 -12.55 -20.30 -13.56
C ALA A 177 -12.64 -18.82 -13.16
N LEU A 178 -13.42 -18.03 -13.91
CA LEU A 178 -13.64 -16.61 -13.59
C LEU A 178 -14.11 -16.45 -12.12
N LYS A 179 -13.39 -15.66 -11.34
CA LYS A 179 -13.56 -15.49 -9.88
C LYS A 179 -13.44 -16.78 -9.07
N GLY A 180 -12.79 -17.81 -9.63
CA GLY A 180 -12.64 -19.12 -9.00
C GLY A 180 -11.26 -19.39 -8.41
N GLY A 181 -10.41 -18.35 -8.28
CA GLY A 181 -9.01 -18.50 -7.88
C GLY A 181 -8.75 -18.64 -6.37
N TYR A 182 -9.77 -18.57 -5.51
CA TYR A 182 -9.52 -18.63 -4.07
C TYR A 182 -9.24 -20.05 -3.59
N PHE A 183 -8.02 -20.30 -3.17
CA PHE A 183 -7.52 -21.55 -2.58
C PHE A 183 -7.55 -22.82 -3.47
N PRO A 184 -7.35 -22.77 -4.80
CA PRO A 184 -7.16 -24.02 -5.53
C PRO A 184 -5.85 -24.68 -5.07
N VAL A 185 -5.77 -25.98 -5.30
CA VAL A 185 -4.50 -26.72 -5.15
C VAL A 185 -3.93 -27.03 -6.54
N SER A 186 -2.61 -27.24 -6.61
CA SER A 186 -1.98 -27.70 -7.84
C SER A 186 -2.64 -29.02 -8.32
N PRO A 187 -2.84 -29.21 -9.64
CA PRO A 187 -2.24 -28.43 -10.72
C PRO A 187 -3.06 -27.21 -11.19
N SER A 188 -4.21 -26.89 -10.59
CA SER A 188 -4.98 -25.68 -10.93
C SER A 188 -4.34 -24.40 -10.45
N ASP A 189 -3.60 -24.45 -9.35
CA ASP A 189 -2.76 -23.38 -8.86
C ASP A 189 -1.36 -23.53 -9.49
N ASP A 190 -1.09 -22.78 -10.53
CA ASP A 190 0.15 -22.84 -11.30
C ASP A 190 1.29 -22.03 -10.66
N PHE A 191 1.00 -21.17 -9.68
CA PHE A 191 1.97 -20.28 -9.05
C PHE A 191 2.42 -20.70 -7.65
N THR A 192 2.13 -21.92 -7.21
CA THR A 192 2.52 -22.40 -5.86
C THR A 192 4.03 -22.28 -5.64
N ASP A 193 4.84 -22.82 -6.55
CA ASP A 193 6.31 -22.80 -6.44
C ASP A 193 6.86 -21.38 -6.50
N LEU A 194 6.28 -20.50 -7.32
CA LEU A 194 6.67 -19.10 -7.38
C LEU A 194 6.37 -18.37 -6.05
N ARG A 195 5.21 -18.64 -5.43
CA ARG A 195 4.89 -18.05 -4.12
C ARG A 195 5.82 -18.56 -3.02
N ASP A 196 6.23 -19.81 -3.07
CA ASP A 196 7.20 -20.38 -2.13
C ASP A 196 8.57 -19.72 -2.28
N GLU A 197 9.03 -19.48 -3.51
CA GLU A 197 10.26 -18.74 -3.79
C GLU A 197 10.15 -17.28 -3.29
N MET A 198 9.06 -16.59 -3.61
CA MET A 198 8.78 -15.23 -3.10
C MET A 198 8.79 -15.21 -1.57
N SER A 199 8.18 -16.20 -0.94
CA SER A 199 8.11 -16.35 0.52
C SER A 199 9.49 -16.51 1.14
N SER A 200 10.33 -17.33 0.52
CA SER A 200 11.72 -17.56 0.96
C SER A 200 12.54 -16.27 0.87
N LEU A 201 12.48 -15.56 -0.25
CA LEU A 201 13.18 -14.29 -0.45
C LEU A 201 12.69 -13.18 0.50
N LEU A 202 11.37 -13.11 0.76
CA LEU A 202 10.80 -12.18 1.73
C LEU A 202 11.33 -12.47 3.15
N THR A 203 11.45 -13.74 3.50
CA THR A 203 12.04 -14.15 4.79
C THR A 203 13.51 -13.76 4.88
N GLU A 204 14.27 -13.95 3.80
CA GLU A 204 15.69 -13.57 3.73
C GLU A 204 15.91 -12.07 3.97
N VAL A 205 15.03 -11.20 3.43
CA VAL A 205 15.11 -9.74 3.66
C VAL A 205 14.45 -9.29 4.97
N GLY A 206 14.03 -10.22 5.84
CA GLY A 206 13.63 -9.99 7.22
C GLY A 206 12.12 -9.91 7.48
N LEU A 207 11.24 -10.15 6.50
CA LEU A 207 9.80 -10.20 6.72
C LEU A 207 9.41 -11.51 7.41
N LYS A 208 8.52 -11.44 8.40
CA LYS A 208 8.03 -12.61 9.15
C LYS A 208 6.73 -13.09 8.54
N LEU A 209 6.80 -14.06 7.65
CA LEU A 209 5.63 -14.56 6.91
C LEU A 209 4.63 -15.29 7.81
N GLU A 210 3.36 -15.25 7.42
CA GLU A 210 2.25 -15.93 8.08
C GLU A 210 1.59 -16.96 7.16
N ARG A 211 1.28 -16.61 5.91
CA ARG A 211 0.67 -17.49 4.91
C ARG A 211 0.84 -16.92 3.50
N ALA A 212 0.63 -17.78 2.51
CA ALA A 212 0.58 -17.42 1.10
C ALA A 212 -0.51 -18.26 0.40
N HIS A 213 -1.22 -17.67 -0.53
CA HIS A 213 -2.28 -18.33 -1.29
C HIS A 213 -2.60 -17.63 -2.60
N HIS A 214 -3.26 -18.37 -3.50
CA HIS A 214 -3.90 -17.80 -4.67
C HIS A 214 -5.16 -17.05 -4.25
N GLU A 215 -5.39 -15.87 -4.84
CA GLU A 215 -6.55 -15.02 -4.59
C GLU A 215 -7.68 -15.25 -5.61
N VAL A 216 -8.82 -14.57 -5.41
CA VAL A 216 -10.07 -14.77 -6.16
C VAL A 216 -9.91 -14.53 -7.66
N GLY A 217 -9.08 -13.56 -8.06
CA GLY A 217 -8.88 -13.20 -9.46
C GLY A 217 -8.28 -14.34 -10.27
N SER A 218 -8.93 -14.69 -11.38
CA SER A 218 -8.61 -15.86 -12.20
C SER A 218 -7.40 -15.70 -13.11
N GLY A 219 -6.85 -14.49 -13.21
CA GLY A 219 -5.70 -14.17 -14.06
C GLY A 219 -4.38 -14.07 -13.30
N GLY A 220 -4.12 -14.95 -12.32
CA GLY A 220 -2.86 -14.98 -11.59
C GLY A 220 -2.80 -14.07 -10.36
N GLN A 221 -3.93 -13.87 -9.66
CA GLN A 221 -3.93 -13.07 -8.43
C GLN A 221 -3.40 -13.84 -7.24
N GLN A 222 -2.50 -13.20 -6.50
CA GLN A 222 -1.77 -13.79 -5.38
C GLN A 222 -1.84 -12.90 -4.15
N GLU A 223 -1.69 -13.51 -2.97
CA GLU A 223 -1.51 -12.83 -1.68
C GLU A 223 -0.47 -13.56 -0.83
N ILE A 224 0.43 -12.79 -0.19
CA ILE A 224 1.39 -13.29 0.79
C ILE A 224 1.31 -12.38 2.02
N ASN A 225 0.89 -12.95 3.15
CA ASN A 225 0.74 -12.23 4.40
C ASN A 225 2.00 -12.35 5.26
N TYR A 226 2.35 -11.27 5.92
CA TYR A 226 3.44 -11.19 6.89
C TYR A 226 3.00 -10.42 8.13
N ARG A 227 3.74 -10.60 9.22
CA ARG A 227 3.39 -10.01 10.52
C ARG A 227 3.42 -8.49 10.47
N PHE A 228 2.54 -7.90 11.26
CA PHE A 228 2.50 -6.47 11.53
C PHE A 228 3.78 -5.94 12.20
N ASP A 229 4.03 -4.65 12.03
CA ASP A 229 5.06 -3.90 12.75
C ASP A 229 4.56 -2.48 13.03
N THR A 230 5.40 -1.63 13.63
CA THR A 230 5.10 -0.20 13.83
C THR A 230 4.91 0.50 12.49
N LEU A 231 4.19 1.61 12.47
CA LEU A 231 3.74 2.27 11.24
C LEU A 231 4.86 2.52 10.22
N THR A 232 5.97 3.11 10.64
CA THR A 232 7.10 3.41 9.73
C THR A 232 7.75 2.11 9.23
N THR A 233 7.99 1.14 10.11
CA THR A 233 8.55 -0.16 9.75
C THR A 233 7.61 -0.93 8.82
N ALA A 234 6.31 -0.94 9.10
CA ALA A 234 5.33 -1.60 8.22
C ALA A 234 5.29 -0.98 6.81
N ALA A 235 5.49 0.34 6.70
CA ALA A 235 5.60 1.00 5.40
C ALA A 235 6.92 0.65 4.69
N ASP A 236 8.05 0.62 5.40
CA ASP A 236 9.34 0.14 4.88
C ASP A 236 9.22 -1.32 4.39
N ASP A 237 8.56 -2.19 5.15
CA ASP A 237 8.34 -3.59 4.81
C ASP A 237 7.43 -3.76 3.59
N MET A 238 6.40 -2.92 3.43
CA MET A 238 5.57 -2.90 2.22
C MET A 238 6.39 -2.49 0.98
N MET A 239 7.31 -1.54 1.10
CA MET A 239 8.20 -1.17 0.00
C MET A 239 9.17 -2.32 -0.35
N LYS A 240 9.73 -2.98 0.66
CA LYS A 240 10.54 -4.22 0.50
C LYS A 240 9.73 -5.33 -0.17
N PHE A 241 8.51 -5.57 0.30
CA PHE A 241 7.59 -6.55 -0.24
C PHE A 241 7.37 -6.36 -1.74
N LYS A 242 6.98 -5.14 -2.15
CA LYS A 242 6.78 -4.82 -3.57
C LYS A 242 8.04 -5.03 -4.42
N TYR A 243 9.21 -4.69 -3.87
CA TYR A 243 10.49 -4.89 -4.53
C TYR A 243 10.79 -6.37 -4.75
N VAL A 244 10.68 -7.20 -3.71
CA VAL A 244 10.95 -8.63 -3.76
C VAL A 244 10.01 -9.34 -4.72
N ILE A 245 8.70 -9.10 -4.61
CA ILE A 245 7.68 -9.72 -5.48
C ILE A 245 7.95 -9.43 -6.96
N LYS A 246 8.21 -8.17 -7.32
CA LYS A 246 8.48 -7.81 -8.73
C LYS A 246 9.76 -8.44 -9.27
N ASN A 247 10.82 -8.50 -8.46
CA ASN A 247 12.09 -9.08 -8.89
C ASN A 247 12.06 -10.60 -8.93
N ALA A 248 11.39 -11.26 -8.00
CA ALA A 248 11.19 -12.71 -8.02
C ALA A 248 10.37 -13.13 -9.24
N ALA A 249 9.26 -12.44 -9.54
CA ALA A 249 8.49 -12.67 -10.75
C ALA A 249 9.35 -12.53 -12.01
N ARG A 250 10.14 -11.44 -12.11
CA ARG A 250 11.05 -11.22 -13.23
C ARG A 250 12.10 -12.31 -13.37
N ALA A 251 12.66 -12.77 -12.26
CA ALA A 251 13.65 -13.88 -12.28
C ALA A 251 13.04 -15.18 -12.81
N ALA A 252 11.75 -15.40 -12.57
CA ALA A 252 10.98 -16.53 -13.11
C ALA A 252 10.46 -16.30 -14.56
N GLY A 253 10.80 -15.19 -15.22
CA GLY A 253 10.31 -14.86 -16.57
C GLY A 253 8.87 -14.33 -16.61
N LEU A 254 8.34 -13.86 -15.48
CA LEU A 254 6.98 -13.39 -15.29
C LEU A 254 6.96 -11.91 -14.91
N SER A 255 5.77 -11.30 -14.90
CA SER A 255 5.58 -9.90 -14.52
C SER A 255 4.57 -9.78 -13.39
N ALA A 256 4.95 -9.18 -12.26
CA ALA A 256 4.04 -8.88 -11.16
C ALA A 256 3.61 -7.41 -11.17
N THR A 257 2.31 -7.17 -10.91
CA THR A 257 1.75 -5.82 -10.80
C THR A 257 0.91 -5.65 -9.55
N PHE A 258 1.02 -4.46 -8.96
CA PHE A 258 0.19 -3.97 -7.88
C PHE A 258 -0.90 -3.00 -8.36
N MET A 259 -1.25 -3.04 -9.65
CA MET A 259 -2.40 -2.28 -10.15
C MET A 259 -3.68 -2.74 -9.44
N PRO A 260 -4.51 -1.80 -8.97
CA PRO A 260 -5.76 -2.14 -8.27
C PRO A 260 -6.77 -2.92 -9.13
N LYS A 261 -6.80 -2.65 -10.44
CA LYS A 261 -7.75 -3.29 -11.38
C LYS A 261 -7.12 -3.47 -12.76
N PRO A 262 -6.26 -4.49 -12.95
CA PRO A 262 -5.66 -4.73 -14.27
C PRO A 262 -6.60 -5.42 -15.26
N LEU A 263 -7.61 -6.17 -14.79
CA LEU A 263 -8.52 -6.96 -15.60
C LEU A 263 -9.96 -6.48 -15.47
N PHE A 264 -10.66 -6.36 -16.62
CA PHE A 264 -12.10 -6.14 -16.65
C PHE A 264 -12.86 -7.42 -16.25
N GLY A 265 -13.93 -7.28 -15.49
CA GLY A 265 -14.84 -8.39 -15.15
C GLY A 265 -14.32 -9.37 -14.09
N ASP A 266 -13.09 -9.23 -13.63
CA ASP A 266 -12.51 -10.03 -12.55
C ASP A 266 -12.33 -9.22 -11.26
N ASN A 267 -11.89 -9.83 -10.16
CA ASN A 267 -11.62 -9.12 -8.91
C ASN A 267 -10.42 -8.17 -9.06
N GLY A 268 -10.39 -7.09 -8.30
CA GLY A 268 -9.26 -6.19 -8.17
C GLY A 268 -8.39 -6.53 -6.95
N SER A 269 -7.25 -5.86 -6.83
CA SER A 269 -6.33 -6.03 -5.72
C SER A 269 -6.53 -4.97 -4.64
N GLY A 270 -6.73 -5.42 -3.40
CA GLY A 270 -6.76 -4.60 -2.19
C GLY A 270 -5.41 -4.56 -1.48
N MET A 271 -5.26 -3.60 -0.60
CA MET A 271 -4.22 -3.56 0.41
C MET A 271 -4.87 -3.24 1.75
N HIS A 272 -5.28 -4.25 2.47
CA HIS A 272 -6.06 -4.13 3.69
C HIS A 272 -5.12 -3.93 4.89
N PRO A 273 -5.00 -2.74 5.50
CA PRO A 273 -4.23 -2.55 6.72
C PRO A 273 -5.09 -2.84 7.96
N PRO A 274 -4.90 -3.96 8.68
CA PRO A 274 -5.27 -4.07 10.08
C PRO A 274 -4.49 -3.08 10.92
N LEU A 275 -5.20 -2.31 11.76
CA LEU A 275 -4.62 -1.31 12.64
C LEU A 275 -4.98 -1.61 14.10
N SER A 276 -4.05 -1.36 15.02
CA SER A 276 -4.29 -1.37 16.46
C SER A 276 -3.41 -0.35 17.18
N LEU A 277 -3.96 0.23 18.26
CA LEU A 277 -3.22 1.18 19.12
C LEU A 277 -2.86 0.52 20.45
N TRP A 278 -1.66 0.85 20.93
CA TRP A 278 -1.11 0.31 22.16
C TRP A 278 -0.52 1.43 23.01
N LYS A 279 -0.54 1.24 24.32
CA LYS A 279 0.07 2.14 25.29
C LYS A 279 0.73 1.35 26.42
N ASP A 280 1.98 1.64 26.69
CA ASP A 280 2.77 0.97 27.73
C ASP A 280 2.77 -0.57 27.58
N GLY A 281 2.72 -1.07 26.32
CA GLY A 281 2.66 -2.49 25.99
C GLY A 281 1.27 -3.13 26.10
N GLU A 282 0.22 -2.36 26.39
CA GLU A 282 -1.15 -2.85 26.51
C GLU A 282 -2.02 -2.43 25.29
N PRO A 283 -2.84 -3.35 24.73
CA PRO A 283 -3.70 -3.07 23.60
C PRO A 283 -4.93 -2.22 24.03
N LEU A 284 -5.27 -1.20 23.25
CA LEU A 284 -6.35 -0.27 23.57
C LEU A 284 -7.69 -0.62 22.91
N PHE A 285 -7.73 -1.57 21.97
CA PHE A 285 -8.90 -1.79 21.13
C PHE A 285 -9.85 -2.86 21.66
N TYR A 286 -9.53 -3.56 22.76
CA TYR A 286 -10.33 -4.66 23.28
C TYR A 286 -11.22 -4.24 24.46
N ASP A 287 -12.51 -4.59 24.40
CA ASP A 287 -13.45 -4.70 25.52
C ASP A 287 -14.41 -5.86 25.25
N GLU A 288 -14.41 -6.89 26.08
CA GLU A 288 -15.24 -8.08 25.88
C GLU A 288 -16.75 -7.80 25.81
N ARG A 289 -17.21 -6.67 26.38
CA ARG A 289 -18.61 -6.27 26.43
C ARG A 289 -19.06 -5.47 25.21
N GLY A 290 -18.09 -4.93 24.44
CA GLY A 290 -18.36 -4.13 23.27
C GLY A 290 -18.78 -4.97 22.05
N TYR A 291 -19.42 -4.33 21.08
CA TYR A 291 -19.73 -4.97 19.80
C TYR A 291 -18.41 -5.45 19.13
N GLY A 292 -18.40 -6.72 18.68
CA GLY A 292 -17.19 -7.34 18.14
C GLY A 292 -16.00 -7.35 19.11
N SER A 293 -16.24 -7.21 20.42
CA SER A 293 -15.25 -7.03 21.47
C SER A 293 -14.39 -5.79 21.28
N LEU A 294 -14.97 -4.69 20.79
CA LEU A 294 -14.29 -3.40 20.64
C LEU A 294 -14.48 -2.51 21.87
N SER A 295 -13.41 -1.83 22.25
CA SER A 295 -13.44 -0.73 23.21
C SER A 295 -14.06 0.54 22.59
N ASP A 296 -14.39 1.51 23.45
CA ASP A 296 -14.82 2.84 23.02
C ASP A 296 -13.73 3.53 22.15
N THR A 297 -12.47 3.37 22.54
CA THR A 297 -11.31 3.89 21.78
C THR A 297 -11.31 3.34 20.35
N ALA A 298 -11.53 2.03 20.18
CA ALA A 298 -11.61 1.42 18.85
C ALA A 298 -12.83 1.91 18.05
N ARG A 299 -13.98 2.09 18.71
CA ARG A 299 -15.18 2.63 18.04
C ARG A 299 -14.96 4.06 17.55
N TRP A 300 -14.39 4.92 18.37
CA TRP A 300 -14.09 6.30 17.95
C TRP A 300 -13.02 6.34 16.86
N PHE A 301 -12.03 5.45 16.90
CA PHE A 301 -11.06 5.29 15.82
C PHE A 301 -11.76 4.94 14.49
N ILE A 302 -12.71 4.00 14.52
CA ILE A 302 -13.57 3.65 13.38
C ILE A 302 -14.40 4.87 12.93
N GLY A 303 -14.95 5.64 13.87
CA GLY A 303 -15.69 6.86 13.58
C GLY A 303 -14.89 7.87 12.79
N GLY A 304 -13.62 8.09 13.18
CA GLY A 304 -12.70 8.95 12.45
C GLY A 304 -12.38 8.45 11.06
N LEU A 305 -12.08 7.15 10.91
CA LEU A 305 -11.83 6.54 9.60
C LEU A 305 -13.03 6.69 8.65
N LEU A 306 -14.26 6.50 9.15
CA LEU A 306 -15.46 6.62 8.31
C LEU A 306 -15.81 8.07 7.97
N GLU A 307 -15.64 9.00 8.90
CA GLU A 307 -15.89 10.44 8.67
C GLU A 307 -14.95 10.99 7.62
N HIS A 308 -13.65 10.70 7.73
CA HIS A 308 -12.63 11.19 6.81
C HIS A 308 -12.40 10.30 5.58
N ALA A 309 -13.11 9.17 5.45
CA ALA A 309 -12.91 8.23 4.36
C ALA A 309 -12.93 8.88 2.96
N PRO A 310 -13.81 9.84 2.64
CA PRO A 310 -13.77 10.52 1.34
C PRO A 310 -12.44 11.21 1.04
N ALA A 311 -11.85 11.90 2.02
CA ALA A 311 -10.55 12.56 1.88
C ALA A 311 -9.39 11.57 1.90
N LEU A 312 -9.48 10.52 2.72
CA LEU A 312 -8.46 9.46 2.81
C LEU A 312 -8.22 8.78 1.47
N LEU A 313 -9.24 8.64 0.62
CA LEU A 313 -9.11 8.01 -0.71
C LEU A 313 -8.01 8.67 -1.56
N ALA A 314 -7.74 9.96 -1.39
CA ALA A 314 -6.68 10.64 -2.11
C ALA A 314 -5.29 10.04 -1.84
N PHE A 315 -5.07 9.42 -0.67
CA PHE A 315 -3.83 8.76 -0.28
C PHE A 315 -3.92 7.23 -0.26
N THR A 316 -5.09 6.68 0.03
CA THR A 316 -5.29 5.22 0.14
C THR A 316 -5.64 4.57 -1.19
N ASN A 317 -6.21 5.33 -2.13
CA ASN A 317 -6.65 4.89 -3.46
C ASN A 317 -6.25 5.93 -4.53
N PRO A 318 -4.93 6.16 -4.69
CA PRO A 318 -4.41 7.39 -5.29
C PRO A 318 -4.35 7.39 -6.82
N SER A 319 -4.96 6.43 -7.48
CA SER A 319 -4.89 6.31 -8.94
C SER A 319 -6.29 6.30 -9.58
N VAL A 320 -6.39 6.74 -10.83
CA VAL A 320 -7.63 6.57 -11.62
C VAL A 320 -8.03 5.09 -11.69
N ASN A 321 -7.06 4.19 -11.69
CA ASN A 321 -7.29 2.74 -11.69
C ASN A 321 -7.89 2.24 -10.37
N SER A 322 -7.63 2.91 -9.24
CA SER A 322 -8.22 2.59 -7.94
C SER A 322 -9.75 2.59 -7.98
N PHE A 323 -10.34 3.54 -8.71
CA PHE A 323 -11.79 3.69 -8.85
C PHE A 323 -12.42 2.72 -9.86
N ARG A 324 -11.60 1.98 -10.62
CA ARG A 324 -12.06 0.81 -11.38
C ARG A 324 -12.20 -0.43 -10.49
N ARG A 325 -11.47 -0.49 -9.37
CA ARG A 325 -11.64 -1.51 -8.32
C ARG A 325 -12.85 -1.20 -7.43
N LEU A 326 -13.03 0.06 -7.01
CA LEU A 326 -14.09 0.49 -6.09
C LEU A 326 -15.45 0.58 -6.82
N VAL A 327 -15.93 -0.57 -7.30
CA VAL A 327 -17.21 -0.72 -7.98
C VAL A 327 -18.02 -1.86 -7.35
N PRO A 328 -19.38 -1.81 -7.39
CA PRO A 328 -20.23 -2.87 -6.84
C PRO A 328 -19.96 -4.24 -7.49
N GLY A 329 -20.08 -5.32 -6.73
CA GLY A 329 -20.09 -6.69 -7.24
C GLY A 329 -18.73 -7.39 -7.38
N PHE A 330 -17.64 -6.77 -6.86
CA PHE A 330 -16.27 -7.32 -6.93
C PHE A 330 -15.58 -7.38 -5.56
N GLU A 331 -16.35 -7.57 -4.49
CA GLU A 331 -15.87 -7.61 -3.09
C GLU A 331 -15.16 -6.32 -2.63
N ALA A 332 -15.19 -5.26 -3.43
CA ALA A 332 -14.64 -3.98 -3.06
C ALA A 332 -15.60 -3.20 -2.17
N PRO A 333 -15.11 -2.62 -1.05
CA PRO A 333 -15.93 -1.88 -0.13
C PRO A 333 -16.22 -0.47 -0.67
N ILE A 334 -17.48 -0.18 -0.95
CA ILE A 334 -17.92 1.14 -1.43
C ILE A 334 -18.86 1.86 -0.45
N ASN A 335 -19.36 1.14 0.56
CA ASN A 335 -20.33 1.64 1.53
C ASN A 335 -19.62 1.99 2.85
N LEU A 336 -19.84 3.19 3.37
CA LEU A 336 -19.24 3.71 4.61
C LEU A 336 -19.87 3.08 5.85
N VAL A 337 -19.60 1.78 6.04
CA VAL A 337 -20.08 0.98 7.16
C VAL A 337 -18.96 0.17 7.78
N TYR A 338 -19.16 -0.27 9.01
CA TYR A 338 -18.29 -1.27 9.64
C TYR A 338 -19.10 -2.50 10.08
N SER A 339 -18.43 -3.65 10.17
CA SER A 339 -19.06 -4.91 10.53
C SER A 339 -18.05 -5.94 11.05
N ALA A 340 -18.49 -6.78 12.00
CA ALA A 340 -17.74 -7.96 12.42
C ALA A 340 -17.95 -9.18 11.49
N ARG A 341 -18.90 -9.13 10.56
CA ARG A 341 -19.32 -10.28 9.75
C ARG A 341 -19.29 -10.03 8.24
N ASN A 342 -19.59 -8.80 7.81
CA ASN A 342 -19.75 -8.45 6.41
C ASN A 342 -18.42 -8.03 5.78
N ARG A 343 -17.95 -8.78 4.77
CA ARG A 343 -16.70 -8.48 4.03
C ARG A 343 -16.84 -7.33 3.03
N SER A 344 -18.06 -6.89 2.70
CA SER A 344 -18.29 -5.73 1.83
C SER A 344 -18.27 -4.39 2.57
N ALA A 345 -18.11 -4.41 3.90
CA ALA A 345 -17.95 -3.20 4.71
C ALA A 345 -16.58 -2.54 4.49
N CYS A 346 -16.54 -1.20 4.56
CA CYS A 346 -15.29 -0.44 4.53
C CYS A 346 -14.34 -0.82 5.68
N ILE A 347 -14.90 -1.11 6.85
CA ILE A 347 -14.12 -1.54 8.00
C ILE A 347 -14.65 -2.87 8.49
N ARG A 348 -13.77 -3.87 8.54
CA ARG A 348 -14.04 -5.18 9.11
C ARG A 348 -13.40 -5.29 10.49
N ILE A 349 -14.12 -5.93 11.41
CA ILE A 349 -13.59 -6.32 12.71
C ILE A 349 -13.30 -7.82 12.65
N PRO A 350 -12.02 -8.23 12.53
CA PRO A 350 -11.68 -9.66 12.48
C PRO A 350 -12.11 -10.38 13.77
N VAL A 351 -12.60 -11.61 13.62
CA VAL A 351 -12.82 -12.51 14.74
C VAL A 351 -11.47 -13.03 15.21
N THR A 352 -11.02 -12.60 16.39
CA THR A 352 -9.68 -12.86 16.92
C THR A 352 -9.68 -13.70 18.21
N GLY A 353 -10.81 -14.35 18.52
CA GLY A 353 -10.98 -15.02 19.81
C GLY A 353 -11.05 -14.02 20.97
N THR A 354 -10.60 -14.46 22.15
CA THR A 354 -10.67 -13.68 23.40
C THR A 354 -9.33 -12.99 23.76
N SER A 355 -8.32 -13.05 22.90
CA SER A 355 -7.03 -12.40 23.17
C SER A 355 -7.11 -10.89 22.94
N PRO A 356 -6.94 -10.05 23.96
CA PRO A 356 -6.91 -8.59 23.79
C PRO A 356 -5.85 -8.13 22.78
N ALA A 357 -4.67 -8.75 22.81
CA ALA A 357 -3.54 -8.41 21.92
C ALA A 357 -3.84 -8.66 20.43
N ALA A 358 -4.81 -9.51 20.11
CA ALA A 358 -5.18 -9.80 18.72
C ALA A 358 -6.23 -8.83 18.16
N LYS A 359 -6.85 -7.97 19.01
CA LYS A 359 -7.94 -7.09 18.58
C LYS A 359 -7.42 -5.95 17.72
N ARG A 360 -8.01 -5.83 16.53
CA ARG A 360 -7.65 -4.84 15.52
C ARG A 360 -8.85 -4.47 14.68
N VAL A 361 -8.77 -3.39 13.95
CA VAL A 361 -9.73 -2.99 12.91
C VAL A 361 -9.04 -3.07 11.56
N GLU A 362 -9.72 -3.59 10.57
CA GLU A 362 -9.21 -3.76 9.20
C GLU A 362 -9.91 -2.78 8.27
N TYR A 363 -9.17 -1.79 7.78
CA TYR A 363 -9.68 -0.85 6.78
C TYR A 363 -9.48 -1.44 5.38
N ARG A 364 -10.57 -1.82 4.73
CA ARG A 364 -10.56 -2.61 3.48
C ARG A 364 -10.51 -1.79 2.20
N VAL A 365 -10.63 -0.48 2.33
CA VAL A 365 -10.71 0.45 1.20
C VAL A 365 -9.38 0.59 0.45
N PRO A 366 -8.22 0.74 1.11
CA PRO A 366 -6.94 0.98 0.45
C PRO A 366 -6.60 -0.07 -0.61
N ASP A 367 -5.84 0.34 -1.61
CA ASP A 367 -5.28 -0.55 -2.62
C ASP A 367 -3.75 -0.45 -2.70
N PRO A 368 -3.07 -1.45 -3.31
CA PRO A 368 -1.63 -1.52 -3.27
C PRO A 368 -0.91 -0.51 -4.19
N SER A 369 -1.62 0.33 -4.95
CA SER A 369 -1.00 1.47 -5.66
C SER A 369 -0.64 2.62 -4.73
N ALA A 370 -1.17 2.61 -3.50
CA ALA A 370 -0.90 3.62 -2.49
C ALA A 370 0.58 3.67 -2.09
N ASN A 371 1.04 4.90 -1.80
CA ASN A 371 2.27 5.11 -1.05
C ASN A 371 2.02 4.68 0.41
N PRO A 372 2.66 3.62 0.92
CA PRO A 372 2.32 3.07 2.23
C PRO A 372 2.60 4.05 3.37
N TYR A 373 3.64 4.87 3.27
CA TYR A 373 3.94 5.88 4.29
C TYR A 373 2.82 6.90 4.43
N LEU A 374 2.31 7.43 3.31
CA LEU A 374 1.22 8.41 3.31
C LEU A 374 -0.11 7.76 3.68
N SER A 375 -0.41 6.60 3.10
CA SER A 375 -1.66 5.88 3.33
C SER A 375 -1.84 5.49 4.80
N PHE A 376 -0.82 4.89 5.40
CA PHE A 376 -0.88 4.45 6.80
C PHE A 376 -0.92 5.64 7.77
N SER A 377 -0.15 6.70 7.48
CA SER A 377 -0.18 7.92 8.28
C SER A 377 -1.55 8.60 8.23
N ALA A 378 -2.15 8.72 7.05
CA ALA A 378 -3.47 9.33 6.90
C ALA A 378 -4.55 8.54 7.67
N CYS A 379 -4.51 7.20 7.63
CA CYS A 379 -5.41 6.35 8.41
C CYS A 379 -5.21 6.55 9.92
N LEU A 380 -3.96 6.62 10.39
CA LEU A 380 -3.68 6.87 11.81
C LEU A 380 -4.21 8.25 12.23
N MET A 381 -3.95 9.30 11.44
CA MET A 381 -4.39 10.67 11.75
C MET A 381 -5.92 10.77 11.82
N ALA A 382 -6.64 10.15 10.89
CA ALA A 382 -8.11 10.06 10.92
C ALA A 382 -8.61 9.35 12.19
N GLY A 383 -7.97 8.26 12.56
CA GLY A 383 -8.32 7.52 13.78
C GLY A 383 -8.04 8.32 15.05
N ILE A 384 -6.92 9.06 15.12
CA ILE A 384 -6.60 9.94 16.27
C ILE A 384 -7.65 11.05 16.39
N ASP A 385 -8.03 11.70 15.29
CA ASP A 385 -9.07 12.73 15.29
C ASP A 385 -10.40 12.15 15.80
N GLY A 386 -10.77 10.96 15.32
CA GLY A 386 -11.95 10.24 15.79
C GLY A 386 -11.95 10.01 17.31
N ILE A 387 -10.82 9.62 17.90
CA ILE A 387 -10.68 9.43 19.34
C ILE A 387 -10.75 10.78 20.09
N LYS A 388 -10.02 11.79 19.63
CA LYS A 388 -10.00 13.13 20.24
C LYS A 388 -11.39 13.75 20.31
N ARG A 389 -12.14 13.66 19.22
CA ARG A 389 -13.51 14.18 19.08
C ARG A 389 -14.58 13.23 19.58
N ARG A 390 -14.24 11.99 19.91
CA ARG A 390 -15.16 10.90 20.28
C ARG A 390 -16.25 10.71 19.21
N ILE A 391 -15.81 10.59 17.94
CA ILE A 391 -16.74 10.43 16.82
C ILE A 391 -17.37 9.03 16.91
N GLU A 392 -18.66 9.00 17.20
CA GLU A 392 -19.41 7.75 17.28
C GLU A 392 -19.86 7.33 15.88
N PRO A 393 -19.39 6.18 15.36
CA PRO A 393 -19.83 5.70 14.06
C PRO A 393 -21.33 5.30 14.11
N ALA A 394 -21.98 5.31 12.94
CA ALA A 394 -23.33 4.74 12.83
C ALA A 394 -23.32 3.26 13.25
N ALA A 395 -24.50 2.70 13.55
CA ALA A 395 -24.61 1.30 13.97
C ALA A 395 -23.98 0.34 12.93
N PRO A 396 -23.32 -0.75 13.38
CA PRO A 396 -22.73 -1.72 12.46
C PRO A 396 -23.80 -2.44 11.63
N ILE A 397 -23.42 -2.83 10.40
CA ILE A 397 -24.33 -3.57 9.50
C ILE A 397 -23.77 -4.97 9.25
N ASP A 398 -24.36 -5.98 9.91
CA ASP A 398 -23.95 -7.38 9.81
C ASP A 398 -24.71 -8.17 8.72
N LYS A 399 -25.70 -7.55 8.09
CA LYS A 399 -26.47 -8.15 6.97
C LYS A 399 -25.72 -7.99 5.68
N ASP A 400 -26.00 -8.86 4.72
CA ASP A 400 -25.55 -8.64 3.34
C ASP A 400 -26.15 -7.32 2.83
N LEU A 401 -25.29 -6.40 2.44
CA LEU A 401 -25.70 -5.08 1.96
C LEU A 401 -26.53 -5.18 0.68
N TYR A 402 -26.28 -6.18 -0.16
CA TYR A 402 -27.00 -6.39 -1.41
C TYR A 402 -28.40 -7.00 -1.20
N GLU A 403 -28.67 -7.57 -0.02
CA GLU A 403 -29.98 -8.10 0.37
C GLU A 403 -30.86 -7.08 1.13
N LEU A 404 -30.32 -5.87 1.38
CA LEU A 404 -31.10 -4.81 2.03
C LEU A 404 -32.19 -4.30 1.09
N PRO A 405 -33.35 -3.88 1.63
CA PRO A 405 -34.34 -3.12 0.87
C PRO A 405 -33.69 -1.90 0.21
N SER A 406 -34.10 -1.57 -1.02
CA SER A 406 -33.47 -0.47 -1.80
C SER A 406 -33.40 0.85 -1.02
N ALA A 407 -34.46 1.21 -0.29
CA ALA A 407 -34.49 2.43 0.51
C ALA A 407 -33.43 2.44 1.63
N ASP A 408 -33.20 1.30 2.29
CA ASP A 408 -32.18 1.18 3.34
C ASP A 408 -30.78 1.22 2.73
N TYR A 409 -30.55 0.51 1.62
CA TYR A 409 -29.28 0.54 0.90
C TYR A 409 -28.93 1.94 0.36
N ASP A 410 -29.90 2.66 -0.18
CA ASP A 410 -29.71 4.01 -0.75
C ASP A 410 -29.44 5.05 0.35
N SER A 411 -29.84 4.78 1.59
CA SER A 411 -29.55 5.65 2.74
C SER A 411 -28.10 5.54 3.26
N ILE A 412 -27.36 4.49 2.89
CA ILE A 412 -25.97 4.29 3.30
C ILE A 412 -25.08 5.25 2.54
N ALA A 413 -24.28 6.01 3.27
CA ALA A 413 -23.26 6.88 2.66
C ALA A 413 -22.24 6.04 1.88
N LYS A 414 -21.82 6.54 0.72
CA LYS A 414 -20.90 5.85 -0.20
C LYS A 414 -19.61 6.62 -0.36
N LEU A 415 -18.55 5.88 -0.68
CA LEU A 415 -17.26 6.47 -1.04
C LEU A 415 -17.38 7.27 -2.36
N PRO A 416 -16.56 8.32 -2.54
CA PRO A 416 -16.35 8.94 -3.84
C PRO A 416 -16.10 7.92 -4.95
N SER A 417 -16.62 8.18 -6.15
CA SER A 417 -16.53 7.25 -7.28
C SER A 417 -15.42 7.58 -8.28
N SER A 418 -14.61 8.62 -8.00
CA SER A 418 -13.49 9.01 -8.85
C SER A 418 -12.36 9.65 -8.04
N LEU A 419 -11.15 9.64 -8.61
CA LEU A 419 -10.00 10.31 -8.01
C LEU A 419 -10.24 11.80 -7.85
N GLU A 420 -10.88 12.44 -8.83
CA GLU A 420 -11.24 13.86 -8.78
C GLU A 420 -12.12 14.19 -7.58
N ALA A 421 -13.13 13.35 -7.32
CA ALA A 421 -14.02 13.54 -6.18
C ALA A 421 -13.29 13.30 -4.84
N ALA A 422 -12.35 12.38 -4.79
CA ALA A 422 -11.50 12.15 -3.63
C ALA A 422 -10.55 13.33 -3.36
N LEU A 423 -9.95 13.91 -4.40
CA LEU A 423 -9.10 15.10 -4.26
C LEU A 423 -9.90 16.32 -3.84
N GLU A 424 -11.13 16.47 -4.33
CA GLU A 424 -12.03 17.55 -3.87
C GLU A 424 -12.45 17.35 -2.41
N ALA A 425 -12.70 16.11 -1.98
CA ALA A 425 -12.95 15.81 -0.57
C ALA A 425 -11.74 16.18 0.30
N LEU A 426 -10.51 15.87 -0.17
CA LEU A 426 -9.29 16.24 0.54
C LEU A 426 -9.12 17.78 0.66
N ARG A 427 -9.48 18.56 -0.37
CA ARG A 427 -9.44 20.03 -0.27
C ARG A 427 -10.36 20.59 0.82
N ASN A 428 -11.45 19.90 1.08
CA ASN A 428 -12.48 20.35 2.02
C ASN A 428 -12.35 19.72 3.42
N ASP A 429 -11.48 18.71 3.59
CA ASP A 429 -11.31 17.96 4.82
C ASP A 429 -9.86 17.46 4.95
N TYR A 430 -8.95 18.34 5.35
CA TYR A 430 -7.53 18.01 5.54
C TYR A 430 -6.97 18.44 6.88
N GLU A 431 -7.69 19.21 7.69
CA GLU A 431 -7.20 19.76 8.96
C GLU A 431 -6.72 18.64 9.91
N PHE A 432 -7.40 17.49 9.92
CA PHE A 432 -6.98 16.36 10.75
C PHE A 432 -5.60 15.82 10.35
N LEU A 433 -5.19 15.96 9.10
CA LEU A 433 -3.87 15.53 8.60
C LEU A 433 -2.76 16.48 9.03
N THR A 434 -3.05 17.77 9.16
CA THR A 434 -2.06 18.81 9.48
C THR A 434 -1.80 18.96 10.98
N GLU A 435 -2.57 18.31 11.82
CA GLU A 435 -2.34 18.24 13.25
C GLU A 435 -0.92 17.75 13.55
N GLY A 436 -0.21 18.46 14.42
CA GLY A 436 1.18 18.12 14.79
C GLY A 436 2.20 18.23 13.66
N ASP A 437 1.89 18.98 12.60
CA ASP A 437 2.72 19.14 11.39
C ASP A 437 3.05 17.79 10.70
N VAL A 438 2.16 16.81 10.82
CA VAL A 438 2.36 15.47 10.22
C VAL A 438 2.35 15.56 8.71
N PHE A 439 1.21 15.96 8.12
CA PHE A 439 1.15 16.44 6.75
C PHE A 439 1.27 17.97 6.78
N THR A 440 1.78 18.54 5.71
CA THR A 440 1.81 19.99 5.54
C THR A 440 0.84 20.41 4.42
N GLU A 441 0.34 21.63 4.49
CA GLU A 441 -0.47 22.17 3.39
C GLU A 441 0.27 22.11 2.05
N ASP A 442 1.58 22.42 2.08
CA ASP A 442 2.47 22.32 0.92
C ASP A 442 2.52 20.89 0.32
N LEU A 443 2.59 19.84 1.15
CA LEU A 443 2.51 18.46 0.67
C LEU A 443 1.15 18.17 0.05
N ILE A 444 0.07 18.56 0.70
CA ILE A 444 -1.31 18.32 0.25
C ILE A 444 -1.57 19.02 -1.08
N GLU A 445 -1.20 20.29 -1.20
CA GLU A 445 -1.34 21.05 -2.45
C GLU A 445 -0.51 20.45 -3.58
N THR A 446 0.75 20.09 -3.29
CA THR A 446 1.63 19.43 -4.25
C THR A 446 1.04 18.11 -4.72
N TRP A 447 0.52 17.30 -3.79
CA TRP A 447 -0.12 16.03 -4.11
C TRP A 447 -1.32 16.20 -5.02
N ILE A 448 -2.23 17.10 -4.67
CA ILE A 448 -3.43 17.37 -5.47
C ILE A 448 -3.06 17.85 -6.87
N ASN A 449 -2.15 18.84 -6.96
CA ASN A 449 -1.71 19.36 -8.25
C ASN A 449 -1.02 18.29 -9.11
N TYR A 450 -0.16 17.45 -8.52
CA TYR A 450 0.47 16.33 -9.20
C TYR A 450 -0.56 15.38 -9.80
N LYS A 451 -1.55 14.94 -9.00
CA LYS A 451 -2.59 14.03 -9.45
C LYS A 451 -3.45 14.61 -10.56
N GLU A 452 -3.82 15.87 -10.46
CA GLU A 452 -4.63 16.54 -11.48
C GLU A 452 -3.88 16.73 -12.80
N THR A 453 -2.63 17.21 -12.74
CA THR A 453 -1.88 17.59 -13.94
C THR A 453 -1.17 16.42 -14.61
N VAL A 454 -0.62 15.48 -13.85
CA VAL A 454 0.21 14.40 -14.37
C VAL A 454 -0.61 13.13 -14.68
N GLU A 455 -1.68 12.87 -13.92
CA GLU A 455 -2.47 11.65 -14.09
C GLU A 455 -3.86 11.91 -14.69
N ILE A 456 -4.70 12.73 -14.05
CA ILE A 456 -6.10 12.91 -14.44
C ILE A 456 -6.22 13.60 -15.80
N ALA A 457 -5.55 14.73 -16.00
CA ALA A 457 -5.67 15.51 -17.24
C ALA A 457 -5.23 14.72 -18.48
N PRO A 458 -4.06 14.01 -18.48
CA PRO A 458 -3.70 13.13 -19.59
C PRO A 458 -4.69 11.98 -19.78
N MET A 459 -5.14 11.32 -18.72
CA MET A 459 -6.09 10.19 -18.83
C MET A 459 -7.41 10.60 -19.48
N ARG A 460 -7.89 11.82 -19.21
CA ARG A 460 -9.10 12.37 -19.86
C ARG A 460 -8.91 12.70 -21.32
N ALA A 461 -7.68 13.00 -21.73
CA ALA A 461 -7.37 13.39 -23.12
C ALA A 461 -7.22 12.18 -24.05
N TYR A 462 -6.87 11.01 -23.53
CA TYR A 462 -6.72 9.79 -24.33
C TYR A 462 -8.07 9.09 -24.52
N PRO A 463 -8.54 8.87 -25.78
CA PRO A 463 -9.73 8.09 -26.02
C PRO A 463 -9.49 6.62 -25.63
N HIS A 464 -10.46 6.03 -24.95
CA HIS A 464 -10.41 4.63 -24.58
C HIS A 464 -10.90 3.74 -25.75
N PRO A 465 -10.29 2.57 -26.03
CA PRO A 465 -10.74 1.68 -27.11
C PRO A 465 -12.24 1.34 -27.08
N TYR A 466 -12.83 1.23 -25.89
CA TYR A 466 -14.25 0.97 -25.71
C TYR A 466 -15.16 2.11 -26.24
N GLU A 467 -14.68 3.34 -26.28
CA GLU A 467 -15.42 4.48 -26.85
C GLU A 467 -15.63 4.30 -28.36
N PHE A 468 -14.69 3.69 -29.07
CA PHE A 468 -14.85 3.36 -30.48
C PHE A 468 -15.97 2.34 -30.71
N GLN A 469 -16.12 1.36 -29.79
CA GLN A 469 -17.23 0.42 -29.85
C GLN A 469 -18.59 1.12 -29.62
N LEU A 470 -18.63 2.13 -28.75
CA LEU A 470 -19.87 2.82 -28.40
C LEU A 470 -20.25 3.93 -29.38
N TYR A 471 -19.28 4.66 -29.93
CA TYR A 471 -19.52 5.97 -30.51
C TYR A 471 -19.02 6.14 -31.95
N TYR A 472 -18.28 5.16 -32.52
CA TYR A 472 -17.61 5.34 -33.81
C TYR A 472 -18.58 5.62 -34.97
N ASP A 473 -19.79 5.10 -34.87
CA ASP A 473 -20.83 5.20 -35.92
C ASP A 473 -22.08 5.99 -35.45
N LEU A 474 -21.86 6.99 -34.62
CA LEU A 474 -22.92 7.92 -34.19
C LEU A 474 -23.09 9.07 -35.19
#